data_b6b12f7e3b8c8897219759676680ccf9
#
_entry.id   b6b12f7e3b8c8897219759676680ccf9
#
_cell.length_a   1.000
_cell.length_b   1.000
_cell.length_c   1.000
_cell.angle_alpha   90.00
_cell.angle_beta   90.00
_cell.angle_gamma   90.00
#
_symmetry.space_group_name_H-M   'P 1'
#
loop_
_entity.id
_entity.type
_entity.pdbx_description
1 polymer ?
#
loop_
_entity_poly.entity_id
_entity_poly.type
_entity_poly.pdbx_seq_one_letter_code
_entity_poly.pdbx_strand_id
1 'polypeptide(L)'
;MTLLNDDQVQSFINSGFIEILLPELDSVHSEVKSRLREVCAAESHHGNNVLPRMPILQQVLRHEKIHGALVSLLGSDYLVHPHRAIHRSTPITDSLDGFSLSSDRHLMGAGSTATSMWHQDAQSPLARARHHFPKFLIGFYFPHEVIAEMGPTRFLRASHFDNGPDLSRSIYQPEHVQAGTFFIAHFDIAHAGFP
;
A
#
# COMPACT_ATOMS: atom_id res chain seq x y z
N MET A 1 23.18 -0.48 3.67
CA MET A 1 22.01 0.42 3.47
C MET A 1 22.18 1.10 2.12
N THR A 2 21.20 0.98 1.26
CA THR A 2 21.22 1.49 -0.11
C THR A 2 20.26 2.67 -0.19
N LEU A 3 20.77 3.90 -0.20
CA LEU A 3 19.97 5.12 -0.33
C LEU A 3 19.38 5.23 -1.75
N LEU A 4 18.30 5.97 -1.86
CA LEU A 4 17.73 6.36 -3.16
C LEU A 4 18.71 7.30 -3.87
N ASN A 5 18.84 7.14 -5.18
CA ASN A 5 19.52 8.11 -6.02
C ASN A 5 18.60 9.29 -6.36
N ASP A 6 19.14 10.34 -6.99
CA ASP A 6 18.40 11.56 -7.31
C ASP A 6 17.20 11.30 -8.22
N ASP A 7 17.33 10.40 -9.21
CA ASP A 7 16.24 10.06 -10.12
C ASP A 7 15.10 9.36 -9.39
N GLN A 8 15.41 8.49 -8.44
CA GLN A 8 14.40 7.80 -7.61
C GLN A 8 13.69 8.79 -6.68
N VAL A 9 14.42 9.71 -6.06
CA VAL A 9 13.83 10.78 -5.23
C VAL A 9 12.94 11.68 -6.09
N GLN A 10 13.41 12.08 -7.27
CA GLN A 10 12.62 12.90 -8.20
C GLN A 10 11.37 12.15 -8.67
N SER A 11 11.48 10.85 -8.97
CA SER A 11 10.33 10.01 -9.33
C SER A 11 9.29 9.96 -8.20
N PHE A 12 9.75 9.80 -6.94
CA PHE A 12 8.87 9.84 -5.78
C PHE A 12 8.16 11.20 -5.65
N ILE A 13 8.88 12.31 -5.77
CA ILE A 13 8.31 13.66 -5.70
C ILE A 13 7.25 13.84 -6.79
N ASN A 14 7.55 13.42 -8.02
CA ASN A 14 6.67 13.65 -9.16
C ASN A 14 5.45 12.72 -9.18
N SER A 15 5.62 11.46 -8.77
CA SER A 15 4.57 10.45 -8.86
C SER A 15 3.83 10.22 -7.54
N GLY A 16 4.48 10.50 -6.41
CA GLY A 16 3.98 10.22 -5.07
C GLY A 16 4.28 8.81 -4.56
N PHE A 17 4.97 7.97 -5.33
CA PHE A 17 5.37 6.63 -4.92
C PHE A 17 6.58 6.13 -5.71
N ILE A 18 7.24 5.10 -5.15
CA ILE A 18 8.27 4.31 -5.80
C ILE A 18 7.99 2.82 -5.58
N GLU A 19 8.49 2.01 -6.48
CA GLU A 19 8.41 0.56 -6.42
C GLU A 19 9.80 -0.03 -6.15
N ILE A 20 9.88 -0.97 -5.22
CA ILE A 20 11.11 -1.69 -4.86
C ILE A 20 10.80 -3.18 -4.90
N LEU A 21 11.61 -3.93 -5.64
CA LEU A 21 11.51 -5.38 -5.72
C LEU A 21 12.61 -6.03 -4.87
N LEU A 22 12.23 -7.06 -4.09
CA LEU A 22 13.08 -7.79 -3.16
C LEU A 22 13.14 -9.28 -3.52
N PRO A 23 13.66 -9.67 -4.70
CA PRO A 23 13.66 -11.06 -5.13
C PRO A 23 14.55 -11.94 -4.25
N GLU A 24 15.53 -11.35 -3.56
CA GLU A 24 16.45 -12.03 -2.66
C GLU A 24 15.79 -12.54 -1.35
N LEU A 25 14.54 -12.18 -1.09
CA LEU A 25 13.78 -12.58 0.11
C LEU A 25 12.69 -13.63 -0.18
N ASP A 26 12.83 -14.46 -1.18
CA ASP A 26 11.81 -15.45 -1.60
C ASP A 26 11.31 -16.34 -0.46
N SER A 27 12.19 -16.84 0.40
CA SER A 27 11.81 -17.65 1.55
C SER A 27 10.98 -16.86 2.57
N VAL A 28 11.33 -15.58 2.78
CA VAL A 28 10.59 -14.67 3.66
C VAL A 28 9.21 -14.39 3.09
N HIS A 29 9.12 -14.13 1.78
CA HIS A 29 7.83 -13.89 1.10
C HIS A 29 6.92 -15.11 1.21
N SER A 30 7.46 -16.31 1.01
CA SER A 30 6.72 -17.57 1.14
C SER A 30 6.23 -17.81 2.56
N GLU A 31 7.05 -17.53 3.57
CA GLU A 31 6.65 -17.64 4.97
C GLU A 31 5.56 -16.63 5.33
N VAL A 32 5.71 -15.36 4.93
CA VAL A 32 4.69 -14.32 5.15
C VAL A 32 3.37 -14.74 4.50
N LYS A 33 3.40 -15.21 3.25
CA LYS A 33 2.20 -15.71 2.55
C LYS A 33 1.50 -16.83 3.33
N SER A 34 2.27 -17.80 3.87
CA SER A 34 1.72 -18.89 4.67
C SER A 34 1.06 -18.38 5.94
N ARG A 35 1.75 -17.53 6.69
CA ARG A 35 1.24 -16.94 7.92
C ARG A 35 0.00 -16.05 7.71
N LEU A 36 -0.04 -15.29 6.62
CA LEU A 36 -1.22 -14.51 6.24
C LEU A 36 -2.45 -15.41 6.04
N ARG A 37 -2.28 -16.56 5.37
CA ARG A 37 -3.37 -17.54 5.18
C ARG A 37 -3.86 -18.09 6.50
N GLU A 38 -2.96 -18.44 7.42
CA GLU A 38 -3.31 -18.93 8.76
C GLU A 38 -4.10 -17.88 9.55
N VAL A 39 -3.61 -16.64 9.62
CA VAL A 39 -4.28 -15.54 10.32
C VAL A 39 -5.67 -15.28 9.71
N CYS A 40 -5.75 -15.19 8.39
CA CYS A 40 -7.01 -14.93 7.70
C CYS A 40 -8.02 -16.09 7.80
N ALA A 41 -7.55 -17.33 7.96
CA ALA A 41 -8.43 -18.49 8.19
C ALA A 41 -8.93 -18.57 9.63
N ALA A 42 -8.10 -18.16 10.60
CA ALA A 42 -8.43 -18.21 12.01
C ALA A 42 -9.31 -17.05 12.50
N GLU A 43 -9.22 -15.91 11.84
CA GLU A 43 -9.82 -14.65 12.33
C GLU A 43 -10.59 -13.93 11.23
N SER A 44 -11.86 -13.61 11.51
CA SER A 44 -12.67 -12.76 10.61
C SER A 44 -12.18 -11.31 10.61
N HIS A 45 -11.67 -10.84 11.74
CA HIS A 45 -11.07 -9.52 11.92
C HIS A 45 -9.70 -9.64 12.57
N HIS A 46 -8.64 -9.49 11.79
CA HIS A 46 -7.26 -9.59 12.27
C HIS A 46 -6.70 -8.24 12.77
N GLY A 47 -7.45 -7.15 12.66
CA GLY A 47 -7.07 -5.82 13.15
C GLY A 47 -5.74 -5.31 12.59
N ASN A 48 -5.12 -4.38 13.30
CA ASN A 48 -3.90 -3.70 12.88
C ASN A 48 -2.63 -4.22 13.57
N ASN A 49 -2.69 -5.33 14.29
CA ASN A 49 -1.56 -5.88 15.02
C ASN A 49 -0.83 -7.01 14.26
N VAL A 50 -0.69 -6.84 12.96
CA VAL A 50 -0.08 -7.82 12.05
C VAL A 50 1.38 -8.08 12.39
N LEU A 51 2.14 -7.03 12.71
CA LEU A 51 3.58 -7.15 12.97
C LEU A 51 3.93 -8.05 14.17
N PRO A 52 3.25 -7.98 15.32
CA PRO A 52 3.48 -8.92 16.42
C PRO A 52 3.14 -10.39 16.06
N ARG A 53 2.16 -10.61 15.19
CA ARG A 53 1.76 -11.96 14.73
C ARG A 53 2.69 -12.54 13.70
N MET A 54 3.35 -11.68 12.94
CA MET A 54 4.28 -12.03 11.87
C MET A 54 5.61 -11.30 12.04
N PRO A 55 6.43 -11.64 13.05
CA PRO A 55 7.71 -10.96 13.29
C PRO A 55 8.66 -11.03 12.09
N ILE A 56 8.50 -12.04 11.23
CA ILE A 56 9.27 -12.21 9.99
C ILE A 56 9.18 -10.98 9.07
N LEU A 57 8.08 -10.21 9.11
CA LEU A 57 7.93 -8.96 8.36
C LEU A 57 9.02 -7.92 8.69
N GLN A 58 9.65 -8.02 9.86
CA GLN A 58 10.77 -7.14 10.19
C GLN A 58 11.95 -7.33 9.24
N GLN A 59 12.12 -8.50 8.65
CA GLN A 59 13.19 -8.73 7.67
C GLN A 59 12.96 -7.91 6.40
N VAL A 60 11.70 -7.78 5.97
CA VAL A 60 11.33 -6.91 4.84
C VAL A 60 11.56 -5.45 5.20
N LEU A 61 11.05 -4.99 6.35
CA LEU A 61 11.13 -3.58 6.76
C LEU A 61 12.57 -3.13 7.03
N ARG A 62 13.44 -4.05 7.47
CA ARG A 62 14.87 -3.79 7.73
C ARG A 62 15.78 -4.09 6.54
N HIS A 63 15.20 -4.58 5.44
CA HIS A 63 15.98 -4.82 4.24
C HIS A 63 16.68 -3.53 3.79
N GLU A 64 17.94 -3.63 3.36
CA GLU A 64 18.77 -2.45 3.09
C GLU A 64 18.16 -1.47 2.07
N LYS A 65 17.46 -1.98 1.05
CA LYS A 65 16.78 -1.16 0.05
C LYS A 65 15.58 -0.40 0.66
N ILE A 66 14.76 -1.10 1.47
CA ILE A 66 13.57 -0.48 2.11
C ILE A 66 14.03 0.52 3.16
N HIS A 67 14.92 0.11 4.07
CA HIS A 67 15.47 1.00 5.09
C HIS A 67 16.14 2.23 4.47
N GLY A 68 16.96 2.04 3.43
CA GLY A 68 17.62 3.14 2.74
C GLY A 68 16.67 4.11 2.06
N ALA A 69 15.60 3.59 1.43
CA ALA A 69 14.56 4.43 0.85
C ALA A 69 13.82 5.25 1.92
N LEU A 70 13.47 4.62 3.05
CA LEU A 70 12.83 5.32 4.17
C LEU A 70 13.74 6.40 4.77
N VAL A 71 15.03 6.12 4.93
CA VAL A 71 16.02 7.12 5.37
C VAL A 71 16.13 8.27 4.38
N SER A 72 16.15 7.97 3.07
CA SER A 72 16.22 9.01 2.04
C SER A 72 15.02 9.96 2.04
N LEU A 73 13.83 9.45 2.38
CA LEU A 73 12.59 10.21 2.31
C LEU A 73 12.16 10.84 3.64
N LEU A 74 12.49 10.23 4.77
CA LEU A 74 12.05 10.66 6.11
C LEU A 74 13.20 11.09 7.03
N GLY A 75 14.44 10.76 6.68
CA GLY A 75 15.60 10.93 7.58
C GLY A 75 15.86 9.69 8.44
N SER A 76 17.01 9.68 9.14
CA SER A 76 17.49 8.53 9.89
C SER A 76 16.62 8.16 11.11
N ASP A 77 15.89 9.13 11.66
CA ASP A 77 15.16 9.00 12.92
C ASP A 77 13.67 8.67 12.72
N TYR A 78 13.30 8.14 11.54
CA TYR A 78 11.92 7.76 11.27
C TYR A 78 11.45 6.64 12.20
N LEU A 79 10.15 6.67 12.50
CA LEU A 79 9.48 5.67 13.31
C LEU A 79 8.54 4.83 12.45
N VAL A 80 8.53 3.53 12.74
CA VAL A 80 7.55 2.62 12.12
C VAL A 80 6.26 2.66 12.93
N HIS A 81 5.20 3.23 12.36
CA HIS A 81 3.89 3.27 12.99
C HIS A 81 3.35 1.84 13.22
N PRO A 82 2.73 1.53 14.38
CA PRO A 82 2.23 0.18 14.67
C PRO A 82 1.02 -0.24 13.83
N HIS A 83 0.36 0.70 13.17
CA HIS A 83 -0.78 0.43 12.32
C HIS A 83 -0.35 -0.38 11.08
N ARG A 84 -0.85 -1.61 10.99
CA ARG A 84 -0.56 -2.55 9.89
C ARG A 84 -1.85 -3.29 9.57
N ALA A 85 -2.34 -3.14 8.37
CA ALA A 85 -3.55 -3.81 7.90
C ALA A 85 -3.22 -4.89 6.87
N ILE A 86 -4.02 -5.95 6.86
CA ILE A 86 -4.03 -6.96 5.79
C ILE A 86 -5.18 -6.59 4.86
N HIS A 87 -4.87 -6.26 3.62
CA HIS A 87 -5.86 -6.09 2.57
C HIS A 87 -5.97 -7.41 1.79
N ARG A 88 -7.18 -7.96 1.74
CA ARG A 88 -7.48 -9.17 0.98
C ARG A 88 -8.18 -8.76 -0.30
N SER A 89 -7.63 -9.14 -1.43
CA SER A 89 -8.34 -9.10 -2.71
C SER A 89 -8.97 -10.47 -2.94
N THR A 90 -10.24 -10.50 -3.26
CA THR A 90 -10.93 -11.70 -3.74
C THR A 90 -10.98 -11.61 -5.25
N PRO A 91 -10.58 -12.63 -6.01
CA PRO A 91 -10.76 -12.61 -7.45
C PRO A 91 -12.24 -12.33 -7.78
N ILE A 92 -12.49 -11.49 -8.76
CA ILE A 92 -13.84 -11.29 -9.30
C ILE A 92 -14.18 -12.59 -10.04
N THR A 93 -14.91 -13.48 -9.37
CA THR A 93 -15.61 -14.56 -10.05
C THR A 93 -16.89 -13.98 -10.63
N ASP A 94 -17.31 -14.44 -11.81
CA ASP A 94 -18.40 -13.93 -12.64
C ASP A 94 -19.79 -13.83 -11.98
N SER A 95 -19.94 -14.00 -10.68
CA SER A 95 -21.19 -13.79 -9.94
C SER A 95 -21.06 -12.54 -9.07
N LEU A 96 -21.65 -11.46 -9.53
CA LEU A 96 -21.90 -10.24 -8.75
C LEU A 96 -22.73 -10.49 -7.47
N ASP A 97 -23.32 -11.67 -7.34
CA ASP A 97 -24.25 -12.03 -6.25
C ASP A 97 -23.57 -12.42 -4.94
N GLY A 98 -22.24 -12.60 -4.93
CA GLY A 98 -21.45 -13.01 -3.75
C GLY A 98 -20.58 -11.92 -3.15
N PHE A 99 -20.64 -10.69 -3.64
CA PHE A 99 -19.78 -9.60 -3.17
C PHE A 99 -20.28 -9.05 -1.83
N SER A 100 -19.94 -9.73 -0.75
CA SER A 100 -20.09 -9.17 0.60
C SER A 100 -19.00 -8.16 0.85
N LEU A 101 -19.22 -6.92 0.48
CA LEU A 101 -18.46 -5.72 0.84
C LEU A 101 -18.55 -5.40 2.35
N SER A 102 -18.88 -6.37 3.20
CA SER A 102 -19.36 -6.11 4.55
C SER A 102 -18.26 -5.73 5.55
N SER A 103 -16.99 -6.04 5.30
CA SER A 103 -15.94 -5.76 6.28
C SER A 103 -15.26 -4.41 6.13
N ASP A 104 -15.17 -3.87 4.91
CA ASP A 104 -14.49 -2.60 4.68
C ASP A 104 -15.44 -1.40 4.55
N ARG A 105 -16.77 -1.64 4.56
CA ARG A 105 -17.78 -0.57 4.52
C ARG A 105 -17.74 0.38 5.71
N HIS A 106 -17.18 -0.02 6.83
CA HIS A 106 -17.07 0.86 8.01
C HIS A 106 -15.99 1.93 7.86
N LEU A 107 -15.06 1.74 6.91
CA LEU A 107 -14.05 2.74 6.57
C LEU A 107 -14.45 3.61 5.37
N MET A 108 -15.45 3.17 4.60
CA MET A 108 -15.96 3.90 3.45
C MET A 108 -17.38 4.39 3.75
N GLY A 109 -17.59 5.70 3.73
CA GLY A 109 -18.92 6.31 3.94
C GLY A 109 -19.98 5.66 3.04
N ALA A 110 -21.19 5.44 3.60
CA ALA A 110 -22.31 4.86 2.89
C ALA A 110 -22.67 5.69 1.64
N GLY A 111 -22.59 5.10 0.44
CA GLY A 111 -22.98 5.77 -0.81
C GLY A 111 -22.01 5.60 -1.97
N SER A 112 -21.07 4.67 -1.85
CA SER A 112 -19.93 4.51 -2.73
C SER A 112 -20.29 3.98 -4.12
N THR A 113 -20.16 4.81 -5.14
CA THR A 113 -20.02 4.42 -6.56
C THR A 113 -18.57 4.03 -6.86
N ALA A 114 -18.26 3.48 -8.04
CA ALA A 114 -16.88 3.10 -8.44
C ALA A 114 -15.83 4.22 -8.26
N THR A 115 -16.24 5.48 -8.25
CA THR A 115 -15.41 6.66 -7.93
C THR A 115 -15.04 6.78 -6.46
N SER A 116 -15.78 6.17 -5.56
CA SER A 116 -15.65 6.30 -4.11
C SER A 116 -14.66 5.32 -3.48
N MET A 117 -14.05 4.44 -4.26
CA MET A 117 -12.96 3.57 -3.80
C MET A 117 -11.62 4.32 -3.70
N TRP A 118 -11.47 5.43 -4.41
CA TRP A 118 -10.30 6.28 -4.31
C TRP A 118 -10.31 7.09 -3.02
N HIS A 119 -9.28 6.96 -2.22
CA HIS A 119 -9.14 7.69 -0.95
C HIS A 119 -7.69 8.10 -0.70
N GLN A 120 -7.52 9.07 0.17
CA GLN A 120 -6.25 9.47 0.77
C GLN A 120 -6.34 9.13 2.26
N ASP A 121 -5.38 8.39 2.80
CA ASP A 121 -5.41 7.98 4.22
C ASP A 121 -5.34 9.17 5.17
N ALA A 122 -4.69 10.23 4.74
CA ALA A 122 -4.65 11.50 5.46
C ALA A 122 -5.96 12.28 5.33
N GLN A 123 -7.11 11.66 5.45
CA GLN A 123 -8.40 12.34 5.41
C GLN A 123 -8.49 13.39 6.53
N SER A 124 -8.01 14.58 6.23
CA SER A 124 -8.30 15.73 7.05
C SER A 124 -9.46 16.48 6.40
N PRO A 125 -10.55 16.75 7.14
CA PRO A 125 -11.63 17.60 6.64
C PRO A 125 -11.17 19.05 6.42
N LEU A 126 -9.98 19.39 6.91
CA LEU A 126 -9.39 20.71 6.76
C LEU A 126 -8.44 20.72 5.57
N ALA A 127 -8.68 21.65 4.65
CA ALA A 127 -7.73 21.95 3.60
C ALA A 127 -6.38 22.32 4.24
N ARG A 128 -5.33 21.63 3.84
CA ARG A 128 -3.96 21.91 4.28
C ARG A 128 -3.07 22.10 3.06
N ALA A 129 -1.99 22.86 3.24
CA ALA A 129 -0.97 22.96 2.20
C ALA A 129 -0.41 21.57 1.89
N ARG A 130 -0.42 21.22 0.62
CA ARG A 130 0.19 19.99 0.10
C ARG A 130 1.59 20.30 -0.38
N HIS A 131 2.49 19.38 -0.19
CA HIS A 131 3.88 19.53 -0.63
C HIS A 131 4.53 18.15 -0.82
N HIS A 132 5.64 18.14 -1.55
CA HIS A 132 6.38 16.93 -1.86
C HIS A 132 7.09 16.29 -0.66
N PHE A 133 7.31 17.03 0.42
CA PHE A 133 8.03 16.55 1.59
C PHE A 133 7.10 15.74 2.50
N PRO A 134 7.23 14.42 2.58
CA PRO A 134 6.34 13.60 3.37
C PRO A 134 6.69 13.68 4.86
N LYS A 135 5.67 13.78 5.70
CA LYS A 135 5.79 13.52 7.15
C LYS A 135 5.52 12.06 7.47
N PHE A 136 4.73 11.40 6.64
CA PHE A 136 4.36 10.00 6.74
C PHE A 136 4.45 9.35 5.37
N LEU A 137 4.79 8.06 5.38
CA LEU A 137 4.78 7.20 4.21
C LEU A 137 3.88 6.00 4.47
N ILE A 138 3.33 5.43 3.40
CA ILE A 138 2.61 4.16 3.42
C ILE A 138 3.45 3.15 2.67
N GLY A 139 3.59 1.95 3.24
CA GLY A 139 4.19 0.82 2.56
C GLY A 139 3.11 -0.20 2.14
N PHE A 140 3.08 -0.56 0.86
CA PHE A 140 2.24 -1.63 0.33
C PHE A 140 3.15 -2.79 -0.06
N TYR A 141 3.04 -3.89 0.66
CA TYR A 141 3.88 -5.07 0.46
C TYR A 141 3.08 -6.24 -0.09
N PHE A 142 3.61 -6.86 -1.13
CA PHE A 142 3.01 -7.98 -1.83
C PHE A 142 3.87 -9.25 -1.63
N PRO A 143 3.53 -10.13 -0.67
CA PRO A 143 4.31 -11.34 -0.40
C PRO A 143 4.09 -12.45 -1.43
N HIS A 144 3.25 -12.23 -2.42
CA HIS A 144 2.97 -13.16 -3.51
C HIS A 144 2.66 -12.37 -4.78
N GLU A 145 2.74 -13.07 -5.90
CA GLU A 145 2.31 -12.55 -7.18
C GLU A 145 0.83 -12.14 -7.15
N VAL A 146 0.54 -10.97 -7.69
CA VAL A 146 -0.82 -10.43 -7.84
C VAL A 146 -1.02 -10.04 -9.30
N ILE A 147 -1.95 -10.71 -9.95
CA ILE A 147 -2.36 -10.42 -11.34
C ILE A 147 -3.51 -9.43 -11.37
N ALA A 148 -3.83 -8.89 -12.55
CA ALA A 148 -4.86 -7.87 -12.72
C ALA A 148 -6.21 -8.27 -12.11
N GLU A 149 -6.61 -9.54 -12.29
CA GLU A 149 -7.88 -10.10 -11.81
C GLU A 149 -7.95 -10.19 -10.27
N MET A 150 -6.82 -10.12 -9.60
CA MET A 150 -6.73 -10.10 -8.13
C MET A 150 -6.84 -8.69 -7.56
N GLY A 151 -6.94 -7.67 -8.40
CA GLY A 151 -7.14 -6.29 -8.01
C GLY A 151 -5.98 -5.63 -7.27
N PRO A 152 -4.80 -5.51 -7.89
CA PRO A 152 -3.67 -4.83 -7.26
C PRO A 152 -3.99 -3.37 -6.94
N THR A 153 -3.33 -2.85 -5.90
CA THR A 153 -3.49 -1.44 -5.54
C THR A 153 -3.10 -0.53 -6.70
N ARG A 154 -3.97 0.44 -6.98
CA ARG A 154 -3.79 1.48 -7.99
C ARG A 154 -3.46 2.80 -7.31
N PHE A 155 -2.70 3.66 -8.00
CA PHE A 155 -2.35 4.98 -7.52
C PHE A 155 -2.74 6.05 -8.54
N LEU A 156 -3.28 7.17 -8.07
CA LEU A 156 -3.37 8.40 -8.87
C LEU A 156 -2.05 9.15 -8.77
N ARG A 157 -1.30 9.19 -9.88
CA ARG A 157 0.01 9.86 -9.89
C ARG A 157 -0.11 11.33 -9.51
N ALA A 158 0.81 11.81 -8.68
CA ALA A 158 0.88 13.20 -8.22
C ALA A 158 -0.33 13.67 -7.39
N SER A 159 -1.26 12.81 -7.02
CA SER A 159 -2.45 13.19 -6.23
C SER A 159 -2.15 13.60 -4.78
N HIS A 160 -0.93 13.37 -4.31
CA HIS A 160 -0.48 13.85 -3.00
C HIS A 160 -0.38 15.40 -2.95
N PHE A 161 -0.45 16.09 -4.09
CA PHE A 161 -0.57 17.53 -4.16
C PHE A 161 -2.02 18.04 -4.10
N ASP A 162 -3.01 17.12 -4.20
CA ASP A 162 -4.42 17.50 -4.28
C ASP A 162 -5.11 17.35 -2.91
N ASN A 163 -6.15 18.12 -2.68
CA ASN A 163 -7.02 18.01 -1.51
C ASN A 163 -8.21 17.06 -1.80
N GLY A 164 -7.91 15.83 -2.09
CA GLY A 164 -8.87 14.80 -2.47
C GLY A 164 -8.50 14.13 -3.79
N PRO A 165 -9.13 12.99 -4.12
CA PRO A 165 -8.84 12.28 -5.37
C PRO A 165 -9.30 13.09 -6.59
N ASP A 166 -8.35 13.49 -7.44
CA ASP A 166 -8.62 14.09 -8.73
C ASP A 166 -8.47 13.05 -9.84
N LEU A 167 -9.59 12.53 -10.35
CA LEU A 167 -9.61 11.48 -11.36
C LEU A 167 -9.14 11.95 -12.75
N SER A 168 -8.83 13.22 -12.93
CA SER A 168 -8.14 13.72 -14.14
C SER A 168 -6.65 13.35 -14.16
N ARG A 169 -6.09 12.97 -13.00
CA ARG A 169 -4.72 12.48 -12.88
C ARG A 169 -4.54 11.14 -13.57
N SER A 170 -3.34 10.88 -14.07
CA SER A 170 -3.03 9.59 -14.65
C SER A 170 -3.03 8.48 -13.59
N ILE A 171 -3.64 7.36 -13.93
CA ILE A 171 -3.72 6.18 -13.05
C ILE A 171 -2.50 5.30 -13.31
N TYR A 172 -1.80 4.93 -12.24
CA TYR A 172 -0.90 3.79 -12.25
C TYR A 172 -1.69 2.55 -11.84
N GLN A 173 -1.85 1.63 -12.75
CA GLN A 173 -2.53 0.36 -12.53
C GLN A 173 -1.61 -0.75 -13.04
N PRO A 174 -0.95 -1.50 -12.15
CA PRO A 174 -0.12 -2.61 -12.58
C PRO A 174 -1.01 -3.78 -13.05
N GLU A 175 -0.68 -4.34 -14.20
CA GLU A 175 -1.31 -5.59 -14.70
C GLU A 175 -0.79 -6.80 -13.91
N HIS A 176 0.42 -6.70 -13.40
CA HIS A 176 1.10 -7.75 -12.68
C HIS A 176 2.04 -7.16 -11.63
N VAL A 177 1.92 -7.65 -10.40
CA VAL A 177 2.82 -7.31 -9.28
C VAL A 177 3.55 -8.57 -8.86
N GLN A 178 4.87 -8.56 -8.95
CA GLN A 178 5.69 -9.70 -8.56
C GLN A 178 5.69 -9.91 -7.05
N ALA A 179 5.87 -11.16 -6.62
CA ALA A 179 6.14 -11.47 -5.20
C ALA A 179 7.38 -10.70 -4.72
N GLY A 180 7.30 -10.13 -3.52
CA GLY A 180 8.38 -9.31 -2.97
C GLY A 180 8.35 -7.84 -3.38
N THR A 181 7.39 -7.42 -4.17
CA THR A 181 7.21 -5.99 -4.48
C THR A 181 6.78 -5.22 -3.23
N PHE A 182 7.41 -4.08 -3.03
CA PHE A 182 7.09 -3.12 -1.97
C PHE A 182 6.96 -1.72 -2.57
N PHE A 183 5.75 -1.16 -2.56
CA PHE A 183 5.57 0.25 -2.89
C PHE A 183 5.75 1.10 -1.64
N ILE A 184 6.57 2.14 -1.74
CA ILE A 184 6.66 3.21 -0.76
C ILE A 184 5.93 4.42 -1.36
N ALA A 185 4.88 4.87 -0.70
CA ALA A 185 4.01 5.92 -1.19
C ALA A 185 3.90 7.08 -0.20
N HIS A 186 3.68 8.27 -0.73
CA HIS A 186 3.33 9.45 0.07
C HIS A 186 2.00 9.21 0.78
N PHE A 187 1.89 9.59 2.05
CA PHE A 187 0.68 9.33 2.85
C PHE A 187 -0.59 9.98 2.28
N ASP A 188 -0.40 11.08 1.56
CA ASP A 188 -1.50 11.81 0.92
C ASP A 188 -1.81 11.33 -0.50
N ILE A 189 -1.18 10.26 -1.00
CA ILE A 189 -1.49 9.74 -2.33
C ILE A 189 -2.88 9.13 -2.37
N ALA A 190 -3.67 9.47 -3.36
CA ALA A 190 -4.92 8.79 -3.60
C ALA A 190 -4.67 7.40 -4.20
N HIS A 191 -5.23 6.41 -3.55
CA HIS A 191 -5.09 5.01 -3.96
C HIS A 191 -6.42 4.26 -3.82
N ALA A 192 -6.51 3.14 -4.50
CA ALA A 192 -7.68 2.26 -4.45
C ALA A 192 -7.26 0.81 -4.73
N GLY A 193 -7.95 -0.15 -4.11
CA GLY A 193 -7.99 -1.51 -4.62
C GLY A 193 -8.75 -1.54 -5.96
N PHE A 194 -8.54 -2.58 -6.76
CA PHE A 194 -9.38 -2.82 -7.92
C PHE A 194 -10.65 -3.55 -7.45
N PRO A 195 -11.86 -3.19 -7.93
CA PRO A 195 -13.06 -3.94 -7.65
C PRO A 195 -13.06 -5.26 -8.38
#